data_978f7519caa833d34790d2db750e17f1
#
_entry.id   978f7519caa833d34790d2db750e17f1
#
_cell.length_a   1.000
_cell.length_b   1.000
_cell.length_c   1.000
_cell.angle_alpha   90.00
_cell.angle_beta   90.00
_cell.angle_gamma   90.00
#
_symmetry.space_group_name_H-M   'P 1'
#
loop_
_entity.id
_entity.type
_entity.pdbx_description
1 polymer ?
#
loop_
_entity_poly.entity_id
_entity_poly.type
_entity_poly.pdbx_seq_one_letter_code
_entity_poly.pdbx_strand_id
1 'polypeptide(L)'
;MITNTASTIIYVDMDDTLCDFRAAYIKHRQDYPEITYPQSMPGFFHGLKPLPNAIDTFNWLRDQAQFDVFILTAPSVKNPLCYSEKRLWVEEHLGFETVNRLIISAHKGLNKGHFLIDDNAGGKGQELFEGMIIKYGSSQFPDWLSVRHFFECEVVTDQA
;
A
#
# COMPACT_ATOMS: atom_id res chain seq x y z
N MET A 1 19.26 19.22 -24.04
CA MET A 1 19.78 18.32 -22.98
C MET A 1 18.58 17.76 -22.24
N ILE A 2 18.34 16.46 -22.34
CA ILE A 2 17.28 15.81 -21.57
C ILE A 2 17.90 15.60 -20.18
N THR A 3 17.53 16.44 -19.22
CA THR A 3 17.84 16.17 -17.81
C THR A 3 17.01 14.98 -17.40
N ASN A 4 17.64 13.81 -17.39
CA ASN A 4 17.06 12.59 -16.86
C ASN A 4 17.04 12.74 -15.32
N THR A 5 16.10 13.50 -14.80
CA THR A 5 15.82 13.51 -13.36
C THR A 5 15.21 12.17 -13.05
N ALA A 6 15.96 11.31 -12.33
CA ALA A 6 15.44 10.02 -11.87
C ALA A 6 14.15 10.27 -11.09
N SER A 7 13.07 9.61 -11.48
CA SER A 7 11.77 9.77 -10.81
C SER A 7 11.85 9.24 -9.37
N THR A 8 11.14 9.89 -8.45
CA THR A 8 11.05 9.47 -7.05
C THR A 8 10.15 8.24 -6.94
N ILE A 9 10.72 7.11 -6.56
CA ILE A 9 9.99 5.85 -6.39
C ILE A 9 9.27 5.85 -5.04
N ILE A 10 7.95 5.64 -5.08
CA ILE A 10 7.08 5.56 -3.90
C ILE A 10 6.40 4.20 -3.88
N TYR A 11 6.57 3.46 -2.81
CA TYR A 11 5.84 2.24 -2.54
C TYR A 11 4.69 2.48 -1.57
N VAL A 12 3.56 1.81 -1.82
CA VAL A 12 2.35 1.90 -0.97
C VAL A 12 1.92 0.48 -0.59
N ASP A 13 1.82 0.20 0.71
CA ASP A 13 1.28 -1.06 1.21
C ASP A 13 -0.23 -1.15 0.99
N MET A 14 -0.79 -2.35 1.09
CA MET A 14 -2.24 -2.59 0.95
C MET A 14 -2.95 -2.72 2.28
N ASP A 15 -2.68 -3.80 3.03
CA ASP A 15 -3.43 -4.17 4.24
C ASP A 15 -3.26 -3.10 5.33
N ASP A 16 -4.36 -2.54 5.84
CA ASP A 16 -4.40 -1.44 6.82
C ASP A 16 -3.67 -0.16 6.39
N THR A 17 -3.39 -0.02 5.08
CA THR A 17 -2.83 1.18 4.46
C THR A 17 -3.73 1.67 3.32
N LEU A 18 -3.92 0.91 2.24
CA LEU A 18 -4.89 1.21 1.18
C LEU A 18 -6.28 0.65 1.49
N CYS A 19 -6.36 -0.50 2.16
CA CYS A 19 -7.60 -1.22 2.45
C CYS A 19 -7.69 -1.64 3.92
N ASP A 20 -8.91 -1.73 4.43
CA ASP A 20 -9.23 -2.00 5.84
C ASP A 20 -9.23 -3.50 6.14
N PHE A 21 -8.04 -4.06 6.35
CA PHE A 21 -7.87 -5.46 6.74
C PHE A 21 -8.43 -5.71 8.13
N ARG A 22 -8.13 -4.83 9.10
CA ARG A 22 -8.52 -5.02 10.51
C ARG A 22 -10.02 -5.10 10.69
N ALA A 23 -10.79 -4.19 10.09
CA ALA A 23 -12.25 -4.23 10.19
C ALA A 23 -12.83 -5.50 9.55
N ALA A 24 -12.32 -5.93 8.39
CA ALA A 24 -12.73 -7.16 7.75
C ALA A 24 -12.40 -8.38 8.61
N TYR A 25 -11.19 -8.43 9.20
CA TYR A 25 -10.76 -9.50 10.09
C TYR A 25 -11.69 -9.62 11.31
N ILE A 26 -11.97 -8.51 11.99
CA ILE A 26 -12.86 -8.48 13.17
C ILE A 26 -14.26 -8.96 12.78
N LYS A 27 -14.81 -8.44 11.67
CA LYS A 27 -16.13 -8.84 11.19
C LYS A 27 -16.21 -10.33 10.89
N HIS A 28 -15.23 -10.88 10.15
CA HIS A 28 -15.22 -12.31 9.84
C HIS A 28 -15.08 -13.19 11.09
N ARG A 29 -14.32 -12.75 12.09
CA ARG A 29 -14.24 -13.46 13.38
C ARG A 29 -15.57 -13.50 14.13
N GLN A 30 -16.39 -12.46 13.98
CA GLN A 30 -17.74 -12.42 14.57
C GLN A 30 -18.73 -13.30 13.79
N ASP A 31 -18.66 -13.22 12.45
CA ASP A 31 -19.59 -13.93 11.56
C ASP A 31 -19.28 -15.46 11.49
N TYR A 32 -17.99 -15.83 11.62
CA TYR A 32 -17.49 -17.21 11.50
C TYR A 32 -16.52 -17.55 12.65
N PRO A 33 -17.01 -17.65 13.90
CA PRO A 33 -16.16 -17.84 15.07
C PRO A 33 -15.36 -19.15 15.07
N GLU A 34 -15.80 -20.16 14.32
CA GLU A 34 -15.13 -21.44 14.13
C GLU A 34 -13.89 -21.36 13.23
N ILE A 35 -13.75 -20.31 12.40
CA ILE A 35 -12.61 -20.13 11.51
C ILE A 35 -11.49 -19.42 12.23
N THR A 36 -10.40 -20.13 12.50
CA THR A 36 -9.24 -19.62 13.25
C THR A 36 -8.55 -18.46 12.52
N TYR A 37 -8.46 -18.53 11.19
CA TYR A 37 -7.79 -17.54 10.35
C TYR A 37 -8.76 -16.97 9.31
N PRO A 38 -9.51 -15.92 9.60
CA PRO A 38 -10.47 -15.31 8.66
C PRO A 38 -9.87 -14.99 7.29
N GLN A 39 -8.61 -14.52 7.26
CA GLN A 39 -7.88 -14.21 6.04
C GLN A 39 -7.60 -15.44 5.14
N SER A 40 -7.84 -16.68 5.64
CA SER A 40 -7.74 -17.90 4.84
C SER A 40 -8.97 -18.14 3.94
N MET A 41 -10.04 -17.42 4.19
CA MET A 41 -11.29 -17.60 3.44
C MET A 41 -11.12 -17.06 2.01
N PRO A 42 -11.58 -17.83 0.99
CA PRO A 42 -11.64 -17.32 -0.37
C PRO A 42 -12.45 -16.02 -0.45
N GLY A 43 -11.96 -15.04 -1.20
CA GLY A 43 -12.58 -13.73 -1.35
C GLY A 43 -12.24 -12.72 -0.26
N PHE A 44 -11.54 -13.10 0.81
CA PHE A 44 -11.22 -12.20 1.91
C PHE A 44 -10.47 -10.95 1.44
N PHE A 45 -9.36 -11.11 0.72
CA PHE A 45 -8.54 -9.97 0.27
C PHE A 45 -9.19 -9.18 -0.86
N HIS A 46 -9.91 -9.84 -1.77
CA HIS A 46 -10.65 -9.13 -2.82
C HIS A 46 -11.78 -8.27 -2.25
N GLY A 47 -12.45 -8.73 -1.19
CA GLY A 47 -13.57 -8.04 -0.55
C GLY A 47 -13.19 -6.91 0.42
N LEU A 48 -11.90 -6.60 0.62
CA LEU A 48 -11.46 -5.53 1.53
C LEU A 48 -11.92 -4.16 1.02
N LYS A 49 -12.46 -3.33 1.92
CA LYS A 49 -12.89 -1.98 1.57
C LYS A 49 -11.70 -1.02 1.54
N PRO A 50 -11.62 -0.09 0.58
CA PRO A 50 -10.64 0.98 0.62
C PRO A 50 -10.77 1.81 1.89
N LEU A 51 -9.64 2.26 2.45
CA LEU A 51 -9.63 3.26 3.51
C LEU A 51 -10.04 4.64 2.98
N PRO A 52 -10.58 5.52 3.83
CA PRO A 52 -10.96 6.88 3.42
C PRO A 52 -9.80 7.62 2.73
N ASN A 53 -10.06 8.24 1.59
CA ASN A 53 -9.11 9.02 0.78
C ASN A 53 -7.91 8.21 0.22
N ALA A 54 -7.84 6.89 0.43
CA ALA A 54 -6.73 6.06 -0.03
C ALA A 54 -6.62 6.05 -1.56
N ILE A 55 -7.73 5.77 -2.24
CA ILE A 55 -7.77 5.69 -3.71
C ILE A 55 -7.48 7.05 -4.35
N ASP A 56 -8.09 8.12 -3.84
CA ASP A 56 -7.91 9.48 -4.36
C ASP A 56 -6.46 9.94 -4.20
N THR A 57 -5.85 9.68 -3.04
CA THR A 57 -4.45 10.06 -2.78
C THR A 57 -3.48 9.21 -3.60
N PHE A 58 -3.71 7.90 -3.73
CA PHE A 58 -2.90 7.04 -4.59
C PHE A 58 -2.92 7.52 -6.04
N ASN A 59 -4.11 7.81 -6.58
CA ASN A 59 -4.26 8.34 -7.95
C ASN A 59 -3.57 9.68 -8.10
N TRP A 60 -3.73 10.59 -7.13
CA TRP A 60 -3.04 11.87 -7.15
C TRP A 60 -1.51 11.70 -7.17
N LEU A 61 -0.94 10.82 -6.33
CA LEU A 61 0.51 10.52 -6.34
C LEU A 61 0.95 9.99 -7.71
N ARG A 62 0.20 9.04 -8.27
CA ARG A 62 0.51 8.43 -9.58
C ARG A 62 0.50 9.44 -10.72
N ASP A 63 -0.37 10.44 -10.64
CA ASP A 63 -0.54 11.45 -11.67
C ASP A 63 0.53 12.55 -11.63
N GLN A 64 1.40 12.57 -10.59
CA GLN A 64 2.53 13.49 -10.52
C GLN A 64 3.70 12.99 -11.38
N ALA A 65 4.15 13.78 -12.35
CA ALA A 65 5.17 13.38 -13.32
C ALA A 65 6.54 13.03 -12.69
N GLN A 66 6.84 13.56 -11.49
CA GLN A 66 8.08 13.30 -10.76
C GLN A 66 8.04 12.02 -9.92
N PHE A 67 6.86 11.38 -9.75
CA PHE A 67 6.71 10.19 -8.95
C PHE A 67 6.55 8.94 -9.82
N ASP A 68 7.14 7.85 -9.40
CA ASP A 68 6.96 6.51 -9.93
C ASP A 68 6.36 5.63 -8.82
N VAL A 69 5.04 5.47 -8.84
CA VAL A 69 4.28 4.90 -7.72
C VAL A 69 3.98 3.43 -7.97
N PHE A 70 4.29 2.59 -7.00
CA PHE A 70 4.02 1.15 -6.99
C PHE A 70 3.28 0.74 -5.73
N ILE A 71 2.53 -0.35 -5.81
CA ILE A 71 2.01 -1.05 -4.64
C ILE A 71 3.03 -2.11 -4.23
N LEU A 72 3.40 -2.12 -2.94
CA LEU A 72 4.31 -3.12 -2.38
C LEU A 72 3.66 -3.75 -1.14
N THR A 73 3.12 -4.95 -1.33
CA THR A 73 2.36 -5.66 -0.29
C THR A 73 2.94 -7.03 0.00
N ALA A 74 2.82 -7.49 1.25
CA ALA A 74 3.22 -8.84 1.61
C ALA A 74 2.07 -9.84 1.35
N PRO A 75 2.37 -11.08 0.94
CA PRO A 75 1.36 -12.13 0.81
C PRO A 75 0.95 -12.67 2.18
N SER A 76 -0.27 -13.20 2.27
CA SER A 76 -0.69 -14.00 3.42
C SER A 76 -0.30 -15.45 3.20
N VAL A 77 0.50 -16.02 4.12
CA VAL A 77 0.83 -17.45 4.10
C VAL A 77 -0.36 -18.35 4.47
N LYS A 78 -1.44 -17.77 4.98
CA LYS A 78 -2.67 -18.49 5.37
C LYS A 78 -3.69 -18.59 4.22
N ASN A 79 -3.45 -17.92 3.10
CA ASN A 79 -4.36 -17.93 1.96
C ASN A 79 -3.57 -17.96 0.64
N PRO A 80 -3.51 -19.11 -0.05
CA PRO A 80 -2.83 -19.21 -1.33
C PRO A 80 -3.48 -18.36 -2.43
N LEU A 81 -4.76 -17.99 -2.27
CA LEU A 81 -5.47 -17.13 -3.22
C LEU A 81 -5.16 -15.65 -3.05
N CYS A 82 -4.48 -15.26 -1.97
CA CYS A 82 -4.23 -13.85 -1.67
C CYS A 82 -3.51 -13.09 -2.79
N TYR A 83 -2.64 -13.77 -3.55
CA TYR A 83 -1.95 -13.17 -4.71
C TYR A 83 -2.93 -12.73 -5.79
N SER A 84 -3.83 -13.63 -6.20
CA SER A 84 -4.85 -13.33 -7.21
C SER A 84 -5.88 -12.33 -6.68
N GLU A 85 -6.28 -12.47 -5.42
CA GLU A 85 -7.27 -11.59 -4.79
C GLU A 85 -6.74 -10.15 -4.62
N LYS A 86 -5.49 -9.97 -4.21
CA LYS A 86 -4.85 -8.65 -4.17
C LYS A 86 -4.73 -8.03 -5.55
N ARG A 87 -4.37 -8.82 -6.56
CA ARG A 87 -4.36 -8.35 -7.95
C ARG A 87 -5.76 -7.93 -8.41
N LEU A 88 -6.81 -8.70 -8.11
CA LEU A 88 -8.19 -8.35 -8.45
C LEU A 88 -8.65 -7.07 -7.73
N TRP A 89 -8.29 -6.90 -6.47
CA TRP A 89 -8.57 -5.68 -5.72
C TRP A 89 -7.94 -4.44 -6.36
N VAL A 90 -6.67 -4.55 -6.78
CA VAL A 90 -5.97 -3.45 -7.47
C VAL A 90 -6.65 -3.11 -8.79
N GLU A 91 -7.04 -4.11 -9.57
CA GLU A 91 -7.75 -3.92 -10.84
C GLU A 91 -9.09 -3.21 -10.64
N GLU A 92 -9.86 -3.62 -9.63
CA GLU A 92 -11.19 -3.08 -9.33
C GLU A 92 -11.13 -1.63 -8.83
N HIS A 93 -10.21 -1.31 -7.92
CA HIS A 93 -10.19 -0.01 -7.22
C HIS A 93 -9.22 1.01 -7.85
N LEU A 94 -8.16 0.57 -8.52
CA LEU A 94 -7.10 1.42 -9.06
C LEU A 94 -6.92 1.30 -10.58
N GLY A 95 -7.69 0.40 -11.21
CA GLY A 95 -7.68 0.18 -12.66
C GLY A 95 -6.65 -0.85 -13.13
N PHE A 96 -6.93 -1.43 -14.30
CA PHE A 96 -6.13 -2.50 -14.89
C PHE A 96 -4.65 -2.10 -15.10
N GLU A 97 -4.40 -0.84 -15.48
CA GLU A 97 -3.03 -0.34 -15.73
C GLU A 97 -2.16 -0.39 -14.46
N THR A 98 -2.78 -0.20 -13.28
CA THR A 98 -2.07 -0.26 -11.99
C THR A 98 -1.62 -1.68 -11.63
N VAL A 99 -2.19 -2.71 -12.25
CA VAL A 99 -1.75 -4.11 -12.04
C VAL A 99 -0.28 -4.31 -12.41
N ASN A 100 0.24 -3.59 -13.42
CA ASN A 100 1.66 -3.62 -13.76
C ASN A 100 2.57 -2.95 -12.72
N ARG A 101 1.98 -2.26 -11.75
CA ARG A 101 2.64 -1.57 -10.64
C ARG A 101 2.46 -2.31 -9.30
N LEU A 102 1.93 -3.54 -9.32
CA LEU A 102 1.73 -4.38 -8.14
C LEU A 102 2.94 -5.29 -7.91
N ILE A 103 3.57 -5.12 -6.76
CA ILE A 103 4.65 -5.99 -6.27
C ILE A 103 4.13 -6.71 -5.02
N ILE A 104 4.09 -8.04 -5.07
CA ILE A 104 3.78 -8.88 -3.91
C ILE A 104 5.08 -9.51 -3.45
N SER A 105 5.59 -9.08 -2.30
CA SER A 105 6.87 -9.51 -1.77
C SER A 105 6.76 -9.86 -0.29
N ALA A 106 7.27 -11.03 0.08
CA ALA A 106 7.36 -11.44 1.48
C ALA A 106 8.38 -10.62 2.28
N HIS A 107 9.29 -9.90 1.58
CA HIS A 107 10.36 -9.11 2.20
C HIS A 107 10.47 -7.74 1.50
N LYS A 108 9.91 -6.71 2.11
CA LYS A 108 9.82 -5.37 1.51
C LYS A 108 11.17 -4.67 1.36
N GLY A 109 12.12 -4.95 2.26
CA GLY A 109 13.47 -4.37 2.23
C GLY A 109 14.35 -4.79 1.05
N LEU A 110 13.94 -5.80 0.26
CA LEU A 110 14.62 -6.16 -0.99
C LEU A 110 14.30 -5.21 -2.15
N ASN A 111 13.34 -4.31 -1.98
CA ASN A 111 12.89 -3.36 -3.01
C ASN A 111 13.57 -2.01 -2.79
N LYS A 112 14.17 -1.45 -3.83
CA LYS A 112 14.83 -0.15 -3.79
C LYS A 112 13.85 0.96 -4.14
N GLY A 113 13.78 1.98 -3.31
CA GLY A 113 12.89 3.13 -3.51
C GLY A 113 13.19 4.25 -2.54
N HIS A 114 12.48 5.37 -2.68
CA HIS A 114 12.71 6.56 -1.87
C HIS A 114 11.76 6.62 -0.67
N PHE A 115 10.50 6.20 -0.87
CA PHE A 115 9.48 6.21 0.17
C PHE A 115 8.72 4.88 0.20
N LEU A 116 8.38 4.43 1.41
CA LEU A 116 7.47 3.32 1.66
C LEU A 116 6.37 3.79 2.62
N ILE A 117 5.15 3.89 2.13
CA ILE A 117 3.96 4.19 2.93
C ILE A 117 3.40 2.87 3.44
N ASP A 118 3.48 2.62 4.76
CA ASP A 118 3.15 1.34 5.38
C ASP A 118 2.67 1.57 6.82
N ASP A 119 1.66 0.84 7.27
CA ASP A 119 1.18 0.90 8.65
C ASP A 119 2.14 0.20 9.65
N ASN A 120 3.11 -0.56 9.13
CA ASN A 120 4.15 -1.21 9.90
C ASN A 120 5.55 -0.72 9.52
N ALA A 121 6.43 -0.64 10.51
CA ALA A 121 7.85 -0.31 10.31
C ALA A 121 8.76 -1.56 10.36
N GLY A 122 8.19 -2.76 10.48
CA GLY A 122 8.95 -4.01 10.56
C GLY A 122 8.06 -5.23 10.48
N GLY A 123 8.68 -6.42 10.48
CA GLY A 123 7.98 -7.71 10.45
C GLY A 123 7.83 -8.33 9.06
N LYS A 124 8.01 -7.54 8.00
CA LYS A 124 8.07 -7.99 6.60
C LYS A 124 9.25 -7.37 5.84
N GLY A 125 10.35 -7.11 6.56
CA GLY A 125 11.57 -6.52 6.01
C GLY A 125 11.53 -5.01 5.84
N GLN A 126 10.51 -4.30 6.33
CA GLN A 126 10.44 -2.84 6.27
C GLN A 126 11.67 -2.20 6.94
N GLU A 127 12.14 -2.79 8.06
CA GLU A 127 13.31 -2.34 8.81
C GLU A 127 14.62 -2.34 8.01
N LEU A 128 14.66 -3.02 6.86
CA LEU A 128 15.78 -3.05 5.93
C LEU A 128 15.53 -2.23 4.66
N PHE A 129 14.42 -1.53 4.59
CA PHE A 129 14.15 -0.61 3.47
C PHE A 129 15.08 0.62 3.58
N GLU A 130 15.83 0.88 2.53
CA GLU A 130 16.87 1.94 2.53
C GLU A 130 16.29 3.36 2.41
N GLY A 131 15.04 3.51 1.96
CA GLY A 131 14.35 4.79 1.85
C GLY A 131 13.64 5.19 3.14
N MET A 132 12.87 6.27 3.07
CA MET A 132 12.06 6.76 4.20
C MET A 132 10.77 5.95 4.33
N ILE A 133 10.48 5.46 5.54
CA ILE A 133 9.18 4.86 5.87
C ILE A 133 8.24 5.97 6.35
N ILE A 134 7.13 6.15 5.64
CA ILE A 134 5.99 6.95 6.06
C ILE A 134 5.04 6.02 6.80
N LYS A 135 5.12 6.04 8.15
CA LYS A 135 4.32 5.14 8.97
C LYS A 135 2.87 5.61 9.04
N TYR A 136 2.03 5.03 8.17
CA TYR A 136 0.59 5.29 8.14
C TYR A 136 -0.08 4.91 9.46
N GLY A 137 -1.03 5.71 9.92
CA GLY A 137 -1.71 5.52 11.22
C GLY A 137 -0.90 6.00 12.44
N SER A 138 0.29 6.61 12.23
CA SER A 138 1.05 7.25 13.31
C SER A 138 0.51 8.64 13.64
N SER A 139 1.01 9.26 14.72
CA SER A 139 0.65 10.65 15.06
C SER A 139 1.05 11.66 13.99
N GLN A 140 2.12 11.38 13.24
CA GLN A 140 2.58 12.23 12.14
C GLN A 140 1.77 12.03 10.86
N PHE A 141 1.36 10.81 10.58
CA PHE A 141 0.61 10.42 9.39
C PHE A 141 -0.66 9.65 9.78
N PRO A 142 -1.63 10.30 10.46
CA PRO A 142 -2.82 9.62 10.99
C PRO A 142 -3.76 9.11 9.90
N ASP A 143 -3.71 9.69 8.71
CA ASP A 143 -4.60 9.42 7.60
C ASP A 143 -3.98 9.76 6.23
N TRP A 144 -4.70 9.49 5.15
CA TRP A 144 -4.25 9.76 3.79
C TRP A 144 -4.17 11.24 3.44
N LEU A 145 -4.92 12.11 4.13
CA LEU A 145 -4.82 13.56 3.90
C LEU A 145 -3.49 14.11 4.43
N SER A 146 -3.02 13.61 5.56
CA SER A 146 -1.70 13.98 6.11
C SER A 146 -0.55 13.45 5.24
N VAL A 147 -0.68 12.23 4.69
CA VAL A 147 0.29 11.70 3.73
C VAL A 147 0.33 12.57 2.46
N ARG A 148 -0.82 12.92 1.91
CA ARG A 148 -0.90 13.79 0.74
C ARG A 148 -0.26 15.14 1.00
N HIS A 149 -0.56 15.78 2.14
CA HIS A 149 0.01 17.06 2.53
C HIS A 149 1.54 17.02 2.59
N PHE A 150 2.12 15.94 3.13
CA PHE A 150 3.56 15.75 3.15
C PHE A 150 4.16 15.80 1.74
N PHE A 151 3.61 15.06 0.78
CA PHE A 151 4.11 15.05 -0.59
C PHE A 151 3.89 16.38 -1.31
N GLU A 152 2.78 17.08 -1.05
CA GLU A 152 2.50 18.39 -1.62
C GLU A 152 3.50 19.46 -1.14
N CYS A 153 3.82 19.47 0.14
CA CYS A 153 4.61 20.55 0.75
C CYS A 153 6.12 20.29 0.78
N GLU A 154 6.53 19.03 1.06
CA GLU A 154 7.94 18.73 1.32
C GLU A 154 8.66 18.12 0.12
N VAL A 155 7.93 17.50 -0.80
CA VAL A 155 8.55 16.80 -1.91
C VAL A 155 8.34 17.51 -3.25
N VAL A 156 7.15 18.10 -3.48
CA VAL A 156 6.87 18.84 -4.73
C VAL A 156 7.53 20.19 -4.75
N THR A 157 7.63 20.90 -3.60
CA THR A 157 8.21 22.25 -3.52
C THR A 157 9.73 22.28 -3.59
N ASP A 158 10.43 21.21 -3.19
CA ASP A 158 11.90 21.14 -3.26
C ASP A 158 12.44 21.00 -4.70
N GLN A 159 11.56 20.86 -5.70
CA GLN A 159 11.91 20.74 -7.12
C GLN A 159 11.60 22.01 -7.94
N ALA A 160 11.09 23.05 -7.33
CA ALA A 160 10.83 24.35 -7.93
C ALA A 160 11.97 25.34 -7.66
#